data_a9847132be3476786060e48f720326fa
#
_entry.id   a9847132be3476786060e48f720326fa
#
_cell.length_a   1.000
_cell.length_b   1.000
_cell.length_c   1.000
_cell.angle_alpha   90.00
_cell.angle_beta   90.00
_cell.angle_gamma   90.00
#
_symmetry.space_group_name_H-M   'P 1'
#
loop_
_entity.id
_entity.type
_entity.pdbx_description
1 polymer ?
#
loop_
_entity_poly.entity_id
_entity_poly.type
_entity_poly.pdbx_seq_one_letter_code
_entity_poly.pdbx_strand_id
1 'polypeptide(L)'
;MLPDIIRGSVNTSVNTAHTTGNLVLQYTAKVSFATEIDRYNWAGVGYWQPLYGDLRNVEDVIQLAQERDQPQYEGVGLVLKSWIFSMLTNAYGDVPYSESVAVQEGIETPKYDRQEAIYRGMLADLRRANELLTPDSGSIQGDILYNGDPMKWKKLANSLRLRLLMRLSEKDISLNLDGDEVSVRDAFQSITSAPETAPVFTSNDDNAALEYLGSRPNEWPRHTSRIGTFRTFKLSKTLTDTLKHFDDPRLSVFGDPTAASVEDGSRKFVGVPNGLTNDASGSFNGGPDFQSGLNFTRYYDEPDAAKGLIMTYAEVLFLKAEAIEMDWISADAQTHYQEAIEASFEQYGKSTPPGYFGQEGVSYPTSDSEQALEQIRTQKWIALFYTGLEGWFNWRRTGIPDIDPSVDNVNADEIPVRFRYPESEQSLNADNYQAALDRQGPNSINTEMWLLE
;
A
#
# COMPACT_ATOMS: atom_id res chain seq x y z
N MET A 1 -4.82 17.11 -16.72
CA MET A 1 -3.67 16.99 -15.79
C MET A 1 -4.06 16.25 -14.50
N LEU A 2 -4.87 16.80 -13.57
CA LEU A 2 -5.20 16.12 -12.30
C LEU A 2 -5.79 14.70 -12.47
N PRO A 3 -6.80 14.45 -13.34
CA PRO A 3 -7.31 13.08 -13.56
C PRO A 3 -6.26 12.09 -14.05
N ASP A 4 -5.30 12.56 -14.85
CA ASP A 4 -4.24 11.70 -15.41
C ASP A 4 -3.22 11.32 -14.35
N ILE A 5 -2.88 12.26 -13.44
CA ILE A 5 -2.00 11.99 -12.30
C ILE A 5 -2.63 10.96 -11.38
N ILE A 6 -3.88 11.20 -10.93
CA ILE A 6 -4.58 10.27 -10.03
C ILE A 6 -4.66 8.88 -10.65
N ARG A 7 -5.14 8.79 -11.90
CA ARG A 7 -5.25 7.50 -12.60
C ARG A 7 -3.90 6.83 -12.82
N GLY A 8 -2.88 7.58 -13.26
CA GLY A 8 -1.53 7.07 -13.54
C GLY A 8 -0.89 6.45 -12.30
N SER A 9 -0.87 7.19 -11.20
CA SER A 9 -0.25 6.76 -9.94
C SER A 9 -1.03 5.60 -9.30
N VAL A 10 -2.38 5.64 -9.33
CA VAL A 10 -3.21 4.53 -8.81
C VAL A 10 -3.04 3.28 -9.67
N ASN A 11 -3.03 3.39 -11.00
CA ASN A 11 -2.80 2.25 -11.88
C ASN A 11 -1.40 1.65 -11.69
N THR A 12 -0.38 2.48 -11.45
CA THR A 12 0.97 2.03 -11.11
C THR A 12 0.96 1.23 -9.81
N SER A 13 0.27 1.72 -8.77
CA SER A 13 0.08 1.03 -7.50
C SER A 13 -0.64 -0.32 -7.67
N VAL A 14 -1.77 -0.34 -8.37
CA VAL A 14 -2.55 -1.58 -8.67
C VAL A 14 -1.74 -2.60 -9.45
N ASN A 15 -1.02 -2.17 -10.48
CA ASN A 15 -0.17 -3.07 -11.28
C ASN A 15 0.96 -3.66 -10.43
N THR A 16 1.58 -2.85 -9.56
CA THR A 16 2.65 -3.31 -8.67
C THR A 16 2.10 -4.24 -7.58
N ALA A 17 0.92 -3.96 -7.04
CA ALA A 17 0.22 -4.90 -6.16
C ALA A 17 0.08 -6.27 -6.82
N HIS A 18 -0.47 -6.31 -8.04
CA HIS A 18 -0.69 -7.55 -8.78
C HIS A 18 0.60 -8.32 -9.09
N THR A 19 1.65 -7.62 -9.53
CA THR A 19 2.87 -8.28 -10.03
C THR A 19 3.92 -8.57 -8.96
N THR A 20 3.88 -7.87 -7.82
CA THR A 20 4.94 -7.95 -6.80
C THR A 20 4.38 -7.94 -5.37
N GLY A 21 3.57 -6.96 -4.99
CA GLY A 21 3.11 -6.79 -3.60
C GLY A 21 2.34 -8.00 -3.09
N ASN A 22 1.38 -8.47 -3.88
CA ASN A 22 0.58 -9.63 -3.51
C ASN A 22 1.39 -10.94 -3.48
N LEU A 23 2.47 -11.04 -4.26
CA LEU A 23 3.34 -12.21 -4.26
C LEU A 23 4.25 -12.24 -3.03
N VAL A 24 4.95 -11.13 -2.74
CA VAL A 24 5.92 -11.07 -1.63
C VAL A 24 5.26 -11.25 -0.27
N LEU A 25 4.00 -10.78 -0.12
CA LEU A 25 3.21 -10.93 1.10
C LEU A 25 2.30 -12.15 1.08
N GLN A 26 2.50 -13.03 0.10
CA GLN A 26 1.78 -14.31 0.02
C GLN A 26 0.25 -14.15 0.06
N TYR A 27 -0.26 -13.10 -0.57
CA TYR A 27 -1.68 -13.02 -0.92
C TYR A 27 -1.97 -13.86 -2.16
N THR A 28 -1.04 -13.83 -3.13
CA THR A 28 -1.11 -14.62 -4.36
C THR A 28 0.19 -15.38 -4.56
N ALA A 29 0.14 -16.46 -5.33
CA ALA A 29 1.29 -17.22 -5.79
C ALA A 29 1.31 -17.25 -7.32
N LYS A 30 2.49 -17.35 -7.91
CA LYS A 30 2.67 -17.42 -9.35
C LYS A 30 2.84 -18.87 -9.79
N VAL A 31 2.02 -19.32 -10.73
CA VAL A 31 2.11 -20.68 -11.29
C VAL A 31 2.36 -20.62 -12.79
N SER A 32 3.12 -21.58 -13.34
CA SER A 32 3.43 -21.70 -14.77
C SER A 32 3.94 -20.40 -15.40
N PHE A 33 4.96 -20.47 -16.21
CA PHE A 33 5.59 -19.32 -16.90
C PHE A 33 6.02 -18.17 -15.96
N ALA A 34 7.29 -17.87 -15.94
CA ALA A 34 7.85 -16.73 -15.21
C ALA A 34 7.49 -16.70 -13.70
N THR A 35 7.81 -17.77 -12.98
CA THR A 35 7.68 -17.83 -11.52
C THR A 35 8.77 -17.03 -10.80
N GLU A 36 9.72 -16.45 -11.52
CA GLU A 36 10.93 -15.84 -10.99
C GLU A 36 10.67 -14.74 -9.97
N ILE A 37 9.64 -13.90 -10.18
CA ILE A 37 9.30 -12.82 -9.20
C ILE A 37 8.84 -13.41 -7.87
N ASP A 38 8.03 -14.48 -7.91
CA ASP A 38 7.58 -15.21 -6.71
C ASP A 38 8.72 -15.98 -6.03
N ARG A 39 9.82 -16.21 -6.75
CA ARG A 39 11.07 -16.81 -6.26
C ARG A 39 12.13 -15.77 -5.88
N TYR A 40 11.73 -14.51 -5.77
CA TYR A 40 12.57 -13.35 -5.42
C TYR A 40 13.68 -13.00 -6.43
N ASN A 41 13.56 -13.41 -7.69
CA ASN A 41 14.39 -12.85 -8.75
C ASN A 41 13.83 -11.49 -9.20
N TRP A 42 14.24 -10.44 -8.50
CA TRP A 42 13.72 -9.08 -8.69
C TRP A 42 14.59 -8.20 -9.58
N ALA A 43 15.28 -8.79 -10.56
CA ALA A 43 15.97 -8.02 -11.58
C ALA A 43 14.95 -7.17 -12.38
N GLY A 44 15.09 -5.84 -12.34
CA GLY A 44 14.21 -4.92 -13.07
C GLY A 44 12.79 -4.75 -12.48
N VAL A 45 12.51 -5.29 -11.29
CA VAL A 45 11.26 -5.00 -10.58
C VAL A 45 11.28 -3.58 -10.02
N GLY A 46 10.21 -2.83 -10.24
CA GLY A 46 10.05 -1.49 -9.68
C GLY A 46 9.09 -0.61 -10.47
N TYR A 47 8.91 0.61 -10.00
CA TYR A 47 8.00 1.60 -10.58
C TYR A 47 8.61 3.02 -10.65
N TRP A 48 9.94 3.13 -10.66
CA TRP A 48 10.69 4.39 -10.63
C TRP A 48 10.21 5.37 -11.70
N GLN A 49 10.31 4.98 -12.97
CA GLN A 49 10.01 5.86 -14.11
C GLN A 49 8.55 6.34 -14.14
N PRO A 50 7.53 5.47 -13.98
CA PRO A 50 6.14 5.93 -13.97
C PRO A 50 5.87 6.97 -12.89
N LEU A 51 6.36 6.76 -11.66
CA LEU A 51 6.09 7.65 -10.54
C LEU A 51 6.81 9.01 -10.68
N TYR A 52 8.06 9.04 -11.15
CA TYR A 52 8.72 10.31 -11.45
C TYR A 52 8.08 11.03 -12.64
N GLY A 53 7.48 10.29 -13.59
CA GLY A 53 6.66 10.86 -14.64
C GLY A 53 5.44 11.59 -14.10
N ASP A 54 4.73 10.98 -13.14
CA ASP A 54 3.57 11.58 -12.48
C ASP A 54 3.97 12.76 -11.59
N LEU A 55 5.09 12.68 -10.86
CA LEU A 55 5.61 13.77 -10.00
C LEU A 55 5.87 15.06 -10.76
N ARG A 56 6.35 15.02 -12.01
CA ARG A 56 6.50 16.22 -12.82
C ARG A 56 5.17 16.94 -13.01
N ASN A 57 4.13 16.19 -13.33
CA ASN A 57 2.78 16.76 -13.47
C ASN A 57 2.21 17.27 -12.13
N VAL A 58 2.56 16.63 -11.01
CA VAL A 58 2.17 17.08 -9.66
C VAL A 58 2.81 18.42 -9.33
N GLU A 59 4.12 18.60 -9.58
CA GLU A 59 4.80 19.87 -9.36
C GLU A 59 4.22 20.99 -10.25
N ASP A 60 3.90 20.70 -11.51
CA ASP A 60 3.20 21.66 -12.38
C ASP A 60 1.83 22.08 -11.78
N VAL A 61 1.08 21.15 -11.17
CA VAL A 61 -0.19 21.47 -10.48
C VAL A 61 0.07 22.38 -9.28
N ILE A 62 1.06 22.07 -8.45
CA ILE A 62 1.41 22.85 -7.26
C ILE A 62 1.83 24.28 -7.67
N GLN A 63 2.77 24.39 -8.61
CA GLN A 63 3.26 25.70 -9.08
C GLN A 63 2.13 26.56 -9.66
N LEU A 64 1.33 26.01 -10.57
CA LEU A 64 0.20 26.72 -11.18
C LEU A 64 -0.86 27.12 -10.13
N ALA A 65 -1.07 26.29 -9.11
CA ALA A 65 -2.00 26.60 -8.03
C ALA A 65 -1.50 27.79 -7.17
N GLN A 66 -0.21 27.83 -6.87
CA GLN A 66 0.41 28.95 -6.15
C GLN A 66 0.38 30.24 -6.97
N GLU A 67 0.73 30.20 -8.27
CA GLU A 67 0.67 31.34 -9.18
C GLU A 67 -0.73 31.94 -9.32
N ARG A 68 -1.78 31.12 -9.15
CA ARG A 68 -3.20 31.51 -9.35
C ARG A 68 -3.98 31.69 -8.06
N ASP A 69 -3.32 31.58 -6.90
CA ASP A 69 -3.96 31.62 -5.58
C ASP A 69 -5.13 30.62 -5.46
N GLN A 70 -4.84 29.34 -5.80
CA GLN A 70 -5.81 28.23 -5.77
C GLN A 70 -5.42 27.19 -4.71
N PRO A 71 -5.64 27.47 -3.40
CA PRO A 71 -5.15 26.64 -2.30
C PRO A 71 -5.64 25.19 -2.34
N GLN A 72 -6.85 24.95 -2.88
CA GLN A 72 -7.40 23.59 -2.99
C GLN A 72 -6.59 22.70 -3.94
N TYR A 73 -6.06 23.26 -5.05
CA TYR A 73 -5.22 22.49 -5.97
C TYR A 73 -3.80 22.33 -5.44
N GLU A 74 -3.24 23.33 -4.75
CA GLU A 74 -1.98 23.21 -4.04
C GLU A 74 -2.07 22.08 -3.00
N GLY A 75 -3.12 22.08 -2.16
CA GLY A 75 -3.34 21.05 -1.15
C GLY A 75 -3.43 19.65 -1.73
N VAL A 76 -4.20 19.46 -2.82
CA VAL A 76 -4.29 18.15 -3.51
C VAL A 76 -2.94 17.75 -4.11
N GLY A 77 -2.22 18.69 -4.72
CA GLY A 77 -0.87 18.45 -5.26
C GLY A 77 0.08 17.94 -4.17
N LEU A 78 0.10 18.58 -2.98
CA LEU A 78 0.93 18.17 -1.86
C LEU A 78 0.55 16.78 -1.31
N VAL A 79 -0.75 16.42 -1.28
CA VAL A 79 -1.19 15.07 -0.89
C VAL A 79 -0.69 14.03 -1.89
N LEU A 80 -0.87 14.26 -3.18
CA LEU A 80 -0.42 13.34 -4.24
C LEU A 80 1.11 13.22 -4.25
N LYS A 81 1.85 14.32 -4.12
CA LYS A 81 3.31 14.34 -3.99
C LYS A 81 3.77 13.45 -2.84
N SER A 82 3.21 13.67 -1.65
CA SER A 82 3.58 12.90 -0.45
C SER A 82 3.26 11.42 -0.60
N TRP A 83 2.10 11.06 -1.16
CA TRP A 83 1.75 9.67 -1.40
C TRP A 83 2.71 9.00 -2.41
N ILE A 84 3.00 9.66 -3.54
CA ILE A 84 3.90 9.11 -4.57
C ILE A 84 5.33 8.96 -4.01
N PHE A 85 5.84 9.97 -3.28
CA PHE A 85 7.14 9.83 -2.62
C PHE A 85 7.16 8.78 -1.52
N SER A 86 6.05 8.56 -0.82
CA SER A 86 5.96 7.48 0.16
C SER A 86 6.13 6.11 -0.52
N MET A 87 5.57 5.90 -1.72
CA MET A 87 5.81 4.69 -2.50
C MET A 87 7.29 4.58 -2.89
N LEU A 88 7.89 5.65 -3.42
CA LEU A 88 9.29 5.65 -3.86
C LEU A 88 10.25 5.40 -2.70
N THR A 89 10.21 6.21 -1.66
CA THR A 89 11.19 6.09 -0.56
C THR A 89 11.02 4.79 0.23
N ASN A 90 9.78 4.31 0.41
CA ASN A 90 9.56 3.02 1.07
C ASN A 90 10.04 1.82 0.23
N ALA A 91 10.12 1.95 -1.08
CA ALA A 91 10.62 0.88 -1.92
C ALA A 91 12.14 0.93 -2.14
N TYR A 92 12.74 2.12 -2.20
CA TYR A 92 14.14 2.31 -2.61
C TYR A 92 15.06 2.87 -1.51
N GLY A 93 14.51 3.49 -0.46
CA GLY A 93 15.26 4.23 0.57
C GLY A 93 15.51 5.67 0.14
N ASP A 94 16.78 6.08 0.07
CA ASP A 94 17.19 7.40 -0.44
C ASP A 94 16.76 7.55 -1.91
N VAL A 95 16.10 8.64 -2.27
CA VAL A 95 15.67 8.92 -3.66
C VAL A 95 15.80 10.42 -3.95
N PRO A 96 15.90 10.85 -5.21
CA PRO A 96 15.76 12.25 -5.57
C PRO A 96 14.40 12.79 -5.10
N TYR A 97 14.43 13.75 -4.16
CA TYR A 97 13.24 14.38 -3.58
C TYR A 97 13.22 15.89 -3.79
N SER A 98 14.19 16.59 -3.20
CA SER A 98 14.24 18.06 -3.24
C SER A 98 14.58 18.63 -4.63
N GLU A 99 15.24 17.85 -5.49
CA GLU A 99 15.63 18.23 -6.86
C GLU A 99 14.96 17.33 -7.92
N SER A 100 13.97 16.55 -7.53
CA SER A 100 13.40 15.47 -8.36
C SER A 100 12.83 15.92 -9.70
N VAL A 101 12.41 17.17 -9.84
CA VAL A 101 11.78 17.74 -11.05
C VAL A 101 12.39 19.08 -11.46
N ALA A 102 13.60 19.37 -11.00
CA ALA A 102 14.28 20.65 -11.18
C ALA A 102 15.00 20.79 -12.54
N VAL A 103 14.58 20.04 -13.58
CA VAL A 103 15.14 20.14 -14.94
C VAL A 103 14.96 21.55 -15.53
N GLN A 104 13.87 22.22 -15.22
CA GLN A 104 13.63 23.61 -15.66
C GLN A 104 14.63 24.60 -15.01
N GLU A 105 15.21 24.22 -13.88
CA GLU A 105 16.25 24.97 -13.16
C GLU A 105 17.66 24.58 -13.63
N GLY A 106 17.77 23.69 -14.63
CA GLY A 106 19.03 23.20 -15.20
C GLY A 106 19.67 22.05 -14.44
N ILE A 107 18.93 21.39 -13.53
CA ILE A 107 19.40 20.21 -12.79
C ILE A 107 18.99 18.95 -13.57
N GLU A 108 19.95 18.36 -14.28
CA GLU A 108 19.75 17.12 -15.04
C GLU A 108 20.11 15.86 -14.23
N THR A 109 20.95 16.00 -13.21
CA THR A 109 21.43 14.94 -12.33
C THR A 109 21.05 15.27 -10.88
N PRO A 110 19.79 15.02 -10.46
CA PRO A 110 19.32 15.37 -9.13
C PRO A 110 20.02 14.54 -8.04
N LYS A 111 20.31 15.16 -6.90
CA LYS A 111 20.85 14.47 -5.73
C LYS A 111 19.80 13.56 -5.10
N TYR A 112 20.28 12.49 -4.46
CA TYR A 112 19.46 11.62 -3.62
C TYR A 112 19.37 12.19 -2.20
N ASP A 113 18.18 12.51 -1.76
CA ASP A 113 17.95 12.93 -0.39
C ASP A 113 17.89 11.71 0.54
N ARG A 114 18.29 11.90 1.80
CA ARG A 114 18.21 10.85 2.81
C ARG A 114 16.75 10.52 3.11
N GLN A 115 16.44 9.26 3.30
CA GLN A 115 15.09 8.79 3.58
C GLN A 115 14.44 9.53 4.76
N GLU A 116 15.21 9.83 5.82
CA GLU A 116 14.74 10.64 6.95
C GLU A 116 14.27 12.04 6.50
N ALA A 117 15.06 12.73 5.67
CA ALA A 117 14.72 14.06 5.17
C ALA A 117 13.45 14.02 4.30
N ILE A 118 13.28 12.96 3.49
CA ILE A 118 12.08 12.75 2.68
C ILE A 118 10.85 12.58 3.57
N TYR A 119 10.93 11.78 4.65
CA TYR A 119 9.83 11.61 5.60
C TYR A 119 9.44 12.93 6.27
N ARG A 120 10.42 13.74 6.68
CA ARG A 120 10.17 15.08 7.24
C ARG A 120 9.47 15.99 6.23
N GLY A 121 9.91 15.97 4.98
CA GLY A 121 9.30 16.74 3.89
C GLY A 121 7.86 16.31 3.60
N MET A 122 7.59 15.01 3.47
CA MET A 122 6.23 14.51 3.26
C MET A 122 5.28 14.87 4.41
N LEU A 123 5.72 14.75 5.66
CA LEU A 123 4.91 15.13 6.83
C LEU A 123 4.62 16.65 6.85
N ALA A 124 5.58 17.48 6.46
CA ALA A 124 5.39 18.93 6.33
C ALA A 124 4.43 19.26 5.18
N ASP A 125 4.59 18.64 4.01
CA ASP A 125 3.70 18.82 2.85
C ASP A 125 2.25 18.43 3.19
N LEU A 126 2.03 17.29 3.87
CA LEU A 126 0.70 16.85 4.29
C LEU A 126 0.07 17.76 5.37
N ARG A 127 0.89 18.32 6.26
CA ARG A 127 0.41 19.33 7.22
C ARG A 127 -0.02 20.60 6.49
N ARG A 128 0.79 21.08 5.55
CA ARG A 128 0.45 22.22 4.71
C ARG A 128 -0.84 21.97 3.91
N ALA A 129 -1.01 20.77 3.36
CA ALA A 129 -2.24 20.37 2.68
C ALA A 129 -3.47 20.44 3.63
N ASN A 130 -3.33 19.98 4.88
CA ASN A 130 -4.39 20.11 5.88
C ASN A 130 -4.81 21.57 6.14
N GLU A 131 -3.87 22.52 6.11
CA GLU A 131 -4.17 23.95 6.29
C GLU A 131 -4.90 24.53 5.07
N LEU A 132 -4.48 24.18 3.86
CA LEU A 132 -5.01 24.68 2.59
C LEU A 132 -6.40 24.15 2.25
N LEU A 133 -6.69 22.90 2.64
CA LEU A 133 -7.94 22.22 2.34
C LEU A 133 -9.00 22.55 3.41
N THR A 134 -9.86 23.50 3.08
CA THR A 134 -10.94 23.98 3.96
C THR A 134 -12.28 23.93 3.22
N PRO A 135 -13.42 24.01 3.94
CA PRO A 135 -14.73 24.09 3.28
C PRO A 135 -14.85 25.25 2.29
N ASP A 136 -14.11 26.35 2.54
CA ASP A 136 -14.15 27.58 1.76
C ASP A 136 -13.11 27.61 0.63
N SER A 137 -12.21 26.61 0.53
CA SER A 137 -11.16 26.58 -0.51
C SER A 137 -11.69 26.34 -1.94
N GLY A 138 -12.98 25.99 -2.08
CA GLY A 138 -13.63 25.75 -3.36
C GLY A 138 -13.55 24.30 -3.84
N SER A 139 -14.39 23.96 -4.82
CA SER A 139 -14.45 22.61 -5.42
C SER A 139 -13.26 22.37 -6.36
N ILE A 140 -12.76 21.14 -6.39
CA ILE A 140 -11.61 20.70 -7.18
C ILE A 140 -12.10 20.10 -8.49
N GLN A 141 -12.03 20.86 -9.58
CA GLN A 141 -12.46 20.37 -10.89
C GLN A 141 -11.47 19.32 -11.42
N GLY A 142 -12.00 18.25 -12.02
CA GLY A 142 -11.18 17.14 -12.52
C GLY A 142 -10.72 16.15 -11.45
N ASP A 143 -11.21 16.28 -10.23
CA ASP A 143 -10.99 15.28 -9.17
C ASP A 143 -11.86 14.04 -9.43
N ILE A 144 -11.21 12.95 -9.82
CA ILE A 144 -11.84 11.65 -10.07
C ILE A 144 -11.81 10.71 -8.84
N LEU A 145 -11.22 11.17 -7.73
CA LEU A 145 -11.13 10.38 -6.50
C LEU A 145 -12.28 10.73 -5.54
N TYR A 146 -12.53 12.02 -5.32
CA TYR A 146 -13.50 12.51 -4.33
C TYR A 146 -14.54 13.49 -4.90
N ASN A 147 -14.67 13.54 -6.23
CA ASN A 147 -15.66 14.37 -6.91
C ASN A 147 -15.57 15.87 -6.55
N GLY A 148 -14.38 16.35 -6.25
CA GLY A 148 -14.10 17.77 -5.98
C GLY A 148 -14.27 18.18 -4.53
N ASP A 149 -14.43 17.26 -3.59
CA ASP A 149 -14.61 17.54 -2.17
C ASP A 149 -13.26 17.80 -1.46
N PRO A 150 -12.91 19.05 -1.08
CA PRO A 150 -11.64 19.35 -0.42
C PRO A 150 -11.54 18.72 0.98
N MET A 151 -12.68 18.48 1.66
CA MET A 151 -12.65 17.92 3.00
C MET A 151 -12.29 16.43 3.02
N LYS A 152 -12.63 15.68 1.97
CA LYS A 152 -12.17 14.29 1.81
C LYS A 152 -10.66 14.24 1.54
N TRP A 153 -10.11 15.18 0.76
CA TRP A 153 -8.67 15.32 0.57
C TRP A 153 -7.95 15.70 1.87
N LYS A 154 -8.56 16.60 2.69
CA LYS A 154 -8.04 16.92 4.03
C LYS A 154 -7.98 15.69 4.94
N LYS A 155 -9.03 14.89 4.96
CA LYS A 155 -9.05 13.62 5.70
C LYS A 155 -7.99 12.65 5.20
N LEU A 156 -7.78 12.54 3.88
CA LEU A 156 -6.72 11.72 3.29
C LEU A 156 -5.33 12.22 3.73
N ALA A 157 -5.09 13.53 3.69
CA ALA A 157 -3.82 14.12 4.14
C ALA A 157 -3.47 13.69 5.58
N ASN A 158 -4.41 13.82 6.50
CA ASN A 158 -4.18 13.47 7.91
C ASN A 158 -4.11 11.95 8.12
N SER A 159 -4.87 11.16 7.38
CA SER A 159 -4.81 9.70 7.44
C SER A 159 -3.46 9.19 6.92
N LEU A 160 -2.92 9.78 5.85
CA LEU A 160 -1.56 9.49 5.36
C LEU A 160 -0.49 9.90 6.39
N ARG A 161 -0.68 11.02 7.12
CA ARG A 161 0.24 11.38 8.22
C ARG A 161 0.27 10.30 9.29
N LEU A 162 -0.88 9.75 9.71
CA LEU A 162 -0.92 8.63 10.67
C LEU A 162 -0.18 7.40 10.14
N ARG A 163 -0.36 7.05 8.85
CA ARG A 163 0.38 5.94 8.21
C ARG A 163 1.89 6.16 8.25
N LEU A 164 2.36 7.35 7.86
CA LEU A 164 3.79 7.68 7.84
C LEU A 164 4.40 7.71 9.25
N LEU A 165 3.68 8.27 10.22
CA LEU A 165 4.12 8.30 11.61
C LEU A 165 4.19 6.90 12.21
N MET A 166 3.21 6.01 11.94
CA MET A 166 3.27 4.63 12.38
C MET A 166 4.47 3.88 11.76
N ARG A 167 4.87 4.22 10.54
CA ARG A 167 6.09 3.65 9.94
C ARG A 167 7.37 4.07 10.62
N LEU A 168 7.37 5.24 11.24
CA LEU A 168 8.49 5.76 12.03
C LEU A 168 8.48 5.26 13.47
N SER A 169 7.62 4.32 13.85
CA SER A 169 7.45 3.89 15.25
C SER A 169 8.72 3.35 15.90
N GLU A 170 9.62 2.77 15.11
CA GLU A 170 10.89 2.23 15.60
C GLU A 170 12.05 3.26 15.52
N LYS A 171 11.74 4.52 15.11
CA LYS A 171 12.75 5.57 14.94
C LYS A 171 12.72 6.56 16.10
N ASP A 172 13.87 6.72 16.74
CA ASP A 172 14.07 7.76 17.76
C ASP A 172 14.49 9.07 17.07
N ILE A 173 13.50 9.76 16.50
CA ILE A 173 13.70 11.06 15.85
C ILE A 173 12.69 12.09 16.37
N SER A 174 13.12 13.36 16.38
CA SER A 174 12.22 14.50 16.61
C SER A 174 11.73 15.05 15.29
N LEU A 175 10.46 15.47 15.25
CA LEU A 175 9.81 16.12 14.11
C LEU A 175 9.52 17.58 14.47
N ASN A 176 9.74 18.50 13.52
CA ASN A 176 9.37 19.88 13.74
C ASN A 176 7.88 20.10 13.43
N LEU A 177 7.11 20.46 14.45
CA LEU A 177 5.72 20.90 14.32
C LEU A 177 5.59 22.34 14.84
N ASP A 178 5.38 23.27 13.92
CA ASP A 178 5.17 24.72 14.22
C ASP A 178 6.32 25.39 15.01
N GLY A 179 7.54 24.88 14.84
CA GLY A 179 8.73 25.38 15.54
C GLY A 179 9.09 24.55 16.78
N ASP A 180 8.21 23.66 17.22
CA ASP A 180 8.47 22.75 18.34
C ASP A 180 8.99 21.40 17.84
N GLU A 181 10.04 20.91 18.49
CA GLU A 181 10.55 19.56 18.29
C GLU A 181 9.72 18.55 19.09
N VAL A 182 9.02 17.65 18.42
CA VAL A 182 8.14 16.66 19.03
C VAL A 182 8.54 15.25 18.63
N SER A 183 8.24 14.27 19.48
CA SER A 183 8.44 12.86 19.15
C SER A 183 7.45 12.38 18.05
N VAL A 184 7.75 11.26 17.41
CA VAL A 184 6.84 10.58 16.46
C VAL A 184 5.50 10.26 17.14
N ARG A 185 5.54 9.79 18.39
CA ARG A 185 4.36 9.54 19.23
C ARG A 185 3.51 10.80 19.42
N ASP A 186 4.12 11.89 19.85
CA ASP A 186 3.38 13.14 20.12
C ASP A 186 2.79 13.72 18.84
N ALA A 187 3.50 13.59 17.71
CA ALA A 187 2.99 13.97 16.40
C ALA A 187 1.74 13.14 16.01
N PHE A 188 1.74 11.82 16.27
CA PHE A 188 0.57 10.97 16.05
C PHE A 188 -0.59 11.36 16.97
N GLN A 189 -0.31 11.57 18.26
CA GLN A 189 -1.30 11.97 19.25
C GLN A 189 -1.93 13.32 18.90
N SER A 190 -1.14 14.29 18.39
CA SER A 190 -1.64 15.60 18.00
C SER A 190 -2.72 15.55 16.93
N ILE A 191 -2.65 14.60 15.99
CA ILE A 191 -3.66 14.39 14.95
C ILE A 191 -4.91 13.75 15.54
N THR A 192 -4.75 12.68 16.32
CA THR A 192 -5.89 11.92 16.85
C THR A 192 -6.68 12.68 17.92
N SER A 193 -6.05 13.61 18.61
CA SER A 193 -6.69 14.47 19.63
C SER A 193 -7.35 15.73 19.08
N ALA A 194 -7.19 16.03 17.79
CA ALA A 194 -7.69 17.25 17.16
C ALA A 194 -8.61 16.98 15.95
N PRO A 195 -9.70 16.21 16.09
CA PRO A 195 -10.54 15.77 14.96
C PRO A 195 -11.20 16.93 14.20
N GLU A 196 -11.39 18.09 14.83
CA GLU A 196 -11.98 19.27 14.18
C GLU A 196 -11.00 19.97 13.24
N THR A 197 -9.70 19.98 13.56
CA THR A 197 -8.66 20.66 12.78
C THR A 197 -7.82 19.74 11.94
N ALA A 198 -7.67 18.49 12.36
CA ALA A 198 -6.94 17.45 11.67
C ALA A 198 -7.82 16.19 11.49
N PRO A 199 -8.98 16.29 10.78
CA PRO A 199 -9.87 15.15 10.59
C PRO A 199 -9.18 14.04 9.80
N VAL A 200 -9.41 12.79 10.22
CA VAL A 200 -9.02 11.57 9.52
C VAL A 200 -10.26 10.85 8.98
N PHE A 201 -10.10 9.73 8.28
CA PHE A 201 -11.24 8.93 7.83
C PHE A 201 -12.12 8.51 9.00
N THR A 202 -13.43 8.57 8.80
CA THR A 202 -14.48 8.26 9.80
C THR A 202 -15.47 7.22 9.32
N SER A 203 -15.46 6.86 8.03
CA SER A 203 -16.29 5.80 7.45
C SER A 203 -15.68 5.33 6.13
N ASN A 204 -16.22 4.24 5.55
CA ASN A 204 -15.84 3.76 4.22
C ASN A 204 -16.15 4.77 3.10
N ASP A 205 -17.00 5.76 3.31
CA ASP A 205 -17.25 6.85 2.36
C ASP A 205 -16.04 7.80 2.20
N ASP A 206 -15.11 7.77 3.15
CA ASP A 206 -13.87 8.53 3.12
C ASP A 206 -12.73 7.78 2.41
N ASN A 207 -12.92 6.50 2.08
CA ASN A 207 -11.88 5.68 1.46
C ASN A 207 -11.28 6.37 0.22
N ALA A 208 -9.96 6.48 0.19
CA ALA A 208 -9.23 6.90 -1.00
C ALA A 208 -9.15 5.71 -1.96
N ALA A 209 -10.22 5.52 -2.72
CA ALA A 209 -10.45 4.37 -3.59
C ALA A 209 -10.93 4.85 -4.96
N LEU A 210 -10.05 4.81 -5.96
CA LEU A 210 -10.41 5.18 -7.34
C LEU A 210 -11.43 4.20 -7.90
N GLU A 211 -12.59 4.69 -8.29
CA GLU A 211 -13.59 3.93 -9.02
C GLU A 211 -13.24 3.89 -10.50
N TYR A 212 -13.24 2.70 -11.07
CA TYR A 212 -13.07 2.51 -12.50
C TYR A 212 -14.43 2.57 -13.21
N LEU A 213 -14.37 2.83 -14.51
CA LEU A 213 -15.55 2.89 -15.37
C LEU A 213 -15.50 1.75 -16.38
N GLY A 214 -16.64 1.39 -16.95
CA GLY A 214 -16.74 0.31 -17.92
C GLY A 214 -16.15 0.64 -19.31
N SER A 215 -15.29 1.65 -19.45
CA SER A 215 -14.72 2.08 -20.73
C SER A 215 -13.35 2.73 -20.59
N ARG A 216 -12.52 2.51 -21.63
CA ARG A 216 -11.17 3.12 -21.72
C ARG A 216 -11.23 4.65 -21.72
N PRO A 217 -10.23 5.28 -21.11
CA PRO A 217 -9.05 4.74 -20.44
C PRO A 217 -9.24 4.43 -18.94
N ASN A 218 -10.48 4.45 -18.45
CA ASN A 218 -10.83 4.40 -17.02
C ASN A 218 -11.27 2.99 -16.57
N GLU A 219 -10.71 1.95 -17.17
CA GLU A 219 -10.95 0.55 -16.82
C GLU A 219 -9.94 0.07 -15.76
N TRP A 220 -10.33 -0.95 -15.00
CA TRP A 220 -9.40 -1.69 -14.14
C TRP A 220 -8.15 -2.13 -14.93
N PRO A 221 -6.93 -1.83 -14.46
CA PRO A 221 -5.72 -1.99 -15.29
C PRO A 221 -5.45 -3.44 -15.73
N ARG A 222 -6.02 -4.42 -15.03
CA ARG A 222 -5.84 -5.84 -15.37
C ARG A 222 -6.88 -6.40 -16.32
N HIS A 223 -7.99 -5.69 -16.53
CA HIS A 223 -9.06 -6.07 -17.46
C HIS A 223 -8.56 -6.31 -18.91
N THR A 224 -7.60 -5.50 -19.35
CA THR A 224 -7.03 -5.62 -20.71
C THR A 224 -5.76 -6.45 -20.78
N SER A 225 -5.33 -7.07 -19.68
CA SER A 225 -4.17 -7.95 -19.66
C SER A 225 -4.47 -9.25 -20.41
N ARG A 226 -3.40 -9.95 -20.86
CA ARG A 226 -3.58 -11.27 -21.49
C ARG A 226 -4.17 -12.25 -20.48
N ILE A 227 -5.32 -12.84 -20.79
CA ILE A 227 -6.05 -13.78 -19.91
C ILE A 227 -5.17 -14.93 -19.40
N GLY A 228 -4.31 -15.51 -20.26
CA GLY A 228 -3.39 -16.58 -19.87
C GLY A 228 -2.40 -16.13 -18.80
N THR A 229 -1.92 -14.88 -18.89
CA THR A 229 -1.04 -14.30 -17.87
C THR A 229 -1.79 -14.04 -16.56
N PHE A 230 -3.02 -13.51 -16.62
CA PHE A 230 -3.84 -13.31 -15.42
C PHE A 230 -4.09 -14.64 -14.68
N ARG A 231 -4.47 -15.68 -15.39
CA ARG A 231 -4.76 -17.02 -14.82
C ARG A 231 -3.57 -17.71 -14.18
N THR A 232 -2.34 -17.24 -14.41
CA THR A 232 -1.16 -17.75 -13.72
C THR A 232 -1.00 -17.20 -12.30
N PHE A 233 -1.81 -16.22 -11.88
CA PHE A 233 -1.88 -15.78 -10.50
C PHE A 233 -2.97 -16.56 -9.78
N LYS A 234 -2.57 -17.29 -8.74
CA LYS A 234 -3.44 -18.09 -7.88
C LYS A 234 -3.48 -17.47 -6.50
N LEU A 235 -4.48 -17.82 -5.67
CA LEU A 235 -4.40 -17.50 -4.25
C LEU A 235 -3.20 -18.20 -3.62
N SER A 236 -2.49 -17.51 -2.74
CA SER A 236 -1.45 -18.14 -1.93
C SER A 236 -2.05 -19.09 -0.91
N LYS A 237 -1.28 -20.13 -0.59
CA LYS A 237 -1.60 -21.06 0.51
C LYS A 237 -1.71 -20.31 1.83
N THR A 238 -0.81 -19.39 2.12
CA THR A 238 -0.80 -18.57 3.35
C THR A 238 -2.11 -17.81 3.52
N LEU A 239 -2.52 -17.00 2.54
CA LEU A 239 -3.78 -16.27 2.61
C LEU A 239 -4.99 -17.21 2.69
N THR A 240 -5.02 -18.24 1.84
CA THR A 240 -6.16 -19.14 1.75
C THR A 240 -6.39 -19.90 3.05
N ASP A 241 -5.32 -20.42 3.66
CA ASP A 241 -5.43 -21.19 4.90
C ASP A 241 -5.80 -20.28 6.08
N THR A 242 -5.25 -19.06 6.16
CA THR A 242 -5.63 -18.05 7.17
C THR A 242 -7.11 -17.69 7.07
N LEU A 243 -7.61 -17.36 5.88
CA LEU A 243 -9.01 -17.00 5.70
C LEU A 243 -9.98 -18.16 5.93
N LYS A 244 -9.56 -19.39 5.61
CA LYS A 244 -10.33 -20.60 5.95
C LYS A 244 -10.35 -20.88 7.45
N HIS A 245 -9.23 -20.68 8.14
CA HIS A 245 -9.12 -20.84 9.58
C HIS A 245 -10.08 -19.89 10.32
N PHE A 246 -10.24 -18.68 9.82
CA PHE A 246 -11.13 -17.66 10.38
C PHE A 246 -12.58 -17.72 9.85
N ASP A 247 -12.94 -18.68 8.99
CA ASP A 247 -14.22 -18.66 8.27
C ASP A 247 -14.52 -17.29 7.63
N ASP A 248 -13.47 -16.64 7.09
CA ASP A 248 -13.50 -15.26 6.66
C ASP A 248 -14.20 -15.09 5.29
N PRO A 249 -15.28 -14.29 5.22
CA PRO A 249 -16.05 -14.14 3.98
C PRO A 249 -15.30 -13.43 2.86
N ARG A 250 -14.18 -12.72 3.15
CA ARG A 250 -13.34 -12.08 2.15
C ARG A 250 -12.67 -13.08 1.21
N LEU A 251 -12.51 -14.35 1.63
CA LEU A 251 -11.96 -15.40 0.76
C LEU A 251 -12.71 -15.49 -0.58
N SER A 252 -14.05 -15.44 -0.55
CA SER A 252 -14.88 -15.48 -1.77
C SER A 252 -14.88 -14.19 -2.58
N VAL A 253 -14.34 -13.09 -2.03
CA VAL A 253 -14.12 -11.83 -2.74
C VAL A 253 -12.75 -11.80 -3.41
N PHE A 254 -11.74 -12.32 -2.71
CA PHE A 254 -10.35 -12.29 -3.19
C PHE A 254 -10.08 -13.35 -4.25
N GLY A 255 -10.75 -14.50 -4.17
CA GLY A 255 -10.56 -15.58 -5.10
C GLY A 255 -11.80 -16.36 -5.47
N ASP A 256 -11.64 -17.24 -6.44
CA ASP A 256 -12.64 -18.20 -6.87
C ASP A 256 -12.32 -19.60 -6.31
N PRO A 257 -13.34 -20.43 -6.01
CA PRO A 257 -13.13 -21.84 -5.75
C PRO A 257 -12.45 -22.51 -6.96
N THR A 258 -11.81 -23.65 -6.73
CA THR A 258 -11.15 -24.38 -7.81
C THR A 258 -12.16 -24.78 -8.90
N ALA A 259 -11.76 -24.75 -10.17
CA ALA A 259 -12.66 -25.08 -11.29
C ALA A 259 -13.24 -26.49 -11.13
N ALA A 260 -12.43 -27.49 -10.77
CA ALA A 260 -12.88 -28.85 -10.52
C ALA A 260 -13.94 -28.94 -9.40
N SER A 261 -13.82 -28.13 -8.34
CA SER A 261 -14.81 -28.10 -7.24
C SER A 261 -16.09 -27.33 -7.56
N VAL A 262 -16.06 -26.46 -8.54
CA VAL A 262 -17.27 -25.82 -9.08
C VAL A 262 -18.06 -26.86 -9.89
N GLU A 263 -17.39 -27.69 -10.69
CA GLU A 263 -18.02 -28.72 -11.51
C GLU A 263 -18.68 -29.83 -10.64
N ASP A 264 -18.03 -30.22 -9.53
CA ASP A 264 -18.57 -31.22 -8.59
C ASP A 264 -19.52 -30.63 -7.54
N GLY A 265 -19.71 -29.31 -7.52
CA GLY A 265 -20.58 -28.58 -6.60
C GLY A 265 -20.02 -28.37 -5.19
N SER A 266 -18.81 -28.78 -4.88
CA SER A 266 -18.22 -28.70 -3.52
C SER A 266 -17.64 -27.32 -3.18
N ARG A 267 -17.31 -26.48 -4.20
CA ARG A 267 -16.82 -25.11 -4.09
C ARG A 267 -15.63 -24.92 -3.12
N LYS A 268 -14.58 -25.73 -3.28
CA LYS A 268 -13.41 -25.71 -2.40
C LYS A 268 -12.40 -24.65 -2.82
N PHE A 269 -11.77 -24.03 -1.83
CA PHE A 269 -10.62 -23.16 -2.03
C PHE A 269 -9.31 -23.87 -1.70
N VAL A 270 -8.34 -23.79 -2.63
CA VAL A 270 -7.01 -24.39 -2.50
C VAL A 270 -5.96 -23.37 -2.92
N GLY A 271 -5.22 -22.84 -1.96
CA GLY A 271 -4.11 -21.94 -2.19
C GLY A 271 -2.84 -22.68 -2.62
N VAL A 272 -1.97 -22.01 -3.36
CA VAL A 272 -0.71 -22.53 -3.87
C VAL A 272 0.46 -22.01 -3.02
N PRO A 273 1.44 -22.85 -2.62
CA PRO A 273 2.66 -22.36 -1.98
C PRO A 273 3.42 -21.40 -2.89
N ASN A 274 3.95 -20.31 -2.31
CA ASN A 274 4.73 -19.34 -3.04
C ASN A 274 6.11 -19.89 -3.45
N GLY A 275 6.59 -19.47 -4.62
CA GLY A 275 7.94 -19.72 -5.09
C GLY A 275 8.20 -21.13 -5.65
N LEU A 276 7.18 -21.92 -5.90
CA LEU A 276 7.36 -23.21 -6.59
C LEU A 276 7.96 -22.99 -7.98
N THR A 277 8.80 -23.95 -8.44
CA THR A 277 9.26 -23.99 -9.83
C THR A 277 8.08 -24.08 -10.81
N ASN A 278 8.31 -23.80 -12.10
CA ASN A 278 7.25 -23.90 -13.11
C ASN A 278 6.61 -25.29 -13.14
N ASP A 279 7.41 -26.36 -13.09
CA ASP A 279 6.92 -27.74 -13.13
C ASP A 279 6.17 -28.12 -11.85
N ALA A 280 6.71 -27.75 -10.67
CA ALA A 280 6.08 -28.04 -9.39
C ALA A 280 4.75 -27.28 -9.25
N SER A 281 4.71 -26.01 -9.63
CA SER A 281 3.49 -25.18 -9.57
C SER A 281 2.43 -25.64 -10.56
N GLY A 282 2.85 -26.04 -11.77
CA GLY A 282 1.96 -26.55 -12.82
C GLY A 282 1.29 -27.89 -12.46
N SER A 283 1.95 -28.74 -11.66
CA SER A 283 1.44 -30.03 -11.21
C SER A 283 0.87 -30.02 -9.78
N PHE A 284 1.04 -28.95 -9.03
CA PHE A 284 0.57 -28.85 -7.64
C PHE A 284 -0.92 -29.17 -7.52
N ASN A 285 -1.25 -30.04 -6.57
CA ASN A 285 -2.62 -30.50 -6.27
C ASN A 285 -3.38 -31.11 -7.46
N GLY A 286 -2.68 -31.58 -8.50
CA GLY A 286 -3.30 -32.17 -9.70
C GLY A 286 -3.47 -31.18 -10.86
N GLY A 287 -2.94 -29.99 -10.75
CA GLY A 287 -2.88 -29.01 -11.83
C GLY A 287 -3.79 -27.79 -11.68
N PRO A 288 -3.83 -26.91 -12.69
CA PRO A 288 -4.45 -25.58 -12.58
C PRO A 288 -5.94 -25.58 -12.24
N ASP A 289 -6.70 -26.62 -12.59
CA ASP A 289 -8.13 -26.74 -12.33
C ASP A 289 -8.44 -27.05 -10.86
N PHE A 290 -7.42 -27.51 -10.11
CA PHE A 290 -7.49 -27.79 -8.68
C PHE A 290 -6.82 -26.71 -7.80
N GLN A 291 -6.51 -25.56 -8.38
CA GLN A 291 -5.89 -24.41 -7.72
C GLN A 291 -6.81 -23.19 -7.80
N SER A 292 -7.08 -22.53 -6.67
CA SER A 292 -7.92 -21.33 -6.63
C SER A 292 -7.24 -20.13 -7.27
N GLY A 293 -7.92 -19.49 -8.22
CA GLY A 293 -7.46 -18.26 -8.86
C GLY A 293 -7.88 -17.01 -8.08
N LEU A 294 -7.37 -15.85 -8.48
CA LEU A 294 -7.99 -14.58 -8.14
C LEU A 294 -9.44 -14.55 -8.64
N ASN A 295 -10.33 -13.86 -7.93
CA ASN A 295 -11.72 -13.70 -8.36
C ASN A 295 -11.75 -13.11 -9.77
N PHE A 296 -12.15 -13.95 -10.73
CA PHE A 296 -12.05 -13.63 -12.16
C PHE A 296 -12.96 -12.47 -12.54
N THR A 297 -14.20 -12.50 -12.09
CA THR A 297 -15.16 -11.43 -12.37
C THR A 297 -14.66 -10.10 -11.85
N ARG A 298 -14.19 -10.05 -10.58
CA ARG A 298 -13.80 -8.82 -9.92
C ARG A 298 -12.49 -8.23 -10.46
N TYR A 299 -11.47 -9.05 -10.70
CA TYR A 299 -10.12 -8.55 -11.01
C TYR A 299 -9.72 -8.68 -12.47
N TYR A 300 -10.61 -9.21 -13.32
CA TYR A 300 -10.32 -9.38 -14.73
C TYR A 300 -11.51 -9.10 -15.66
N ASP A 301 -12.66 -9.78 -15.47
CA ASP A 301 -13.75 -9.83 -16.46
C ASP A 301 -14.56 -8.52 -16.49
N GLU A 302 -14.87 -7.97 -15.32
CA GLU A 302 -15.62 -6.73 -15.19
C GLU A 302 -14.65 -5.55 -15.00
N PRO A 303 -14.67 -4.56 -15.92
CA PRO A 303 -13.69 -3.47 -15.95
C PRO A 303 -13.83 -2.47 -14.80
N ASP A 304 -14.93 -2.49 -14.06
CA ASP A 304 -15.31 -1.56 -12.99
C ASP A 304 -15.64 -2.24 -11.64
N ALA A 305 -15.48 -3.56 -11.54
CA ALA A 305 -15.83 -4.29 -10.31
C ALA A 305 -14.83 -4.12 -9.18
N ALA A 306 -13.56 -3.82 -9.48
CA ALA A 306 -12.53 -3.55 -8.48
C ALA A 306 -12.24 -2.05 -8.39
N LYS A 307 -11.71 -1.60 -7.23
CA LYS A 307 -11.28 -0.22 -7.00
C LYS A 307 -9.77 -0.14 -6.79
N GLY A 308 -9.16 0.96 -7.24
CA GLY A 308 -7.75 1.24 -6.98
C GLY A 308 -7.57 1.86 -5.60
N LEU A 309 -7.07 1.10 -4.64
CA LEU A 309 -6.97 1.54 -3.23
C LEU A 309 -5.68 2.33 -2.98
N ILE A 310 -5.82 3.53 -2.41
CA ILE A 310 -4.72 4.33 -1.86
C ILE A 310 -4.65 4.12 -0.34
N MET A 311 -5.77 4.33 0.34
CA MET A 311 -5.92 4.16 1.79
C MET A 311 -7.38 3.93 2.15
N THR A 312 -7.63 3.13 3.19
CA THR A 312 -8.99 2.77 3.63
C THR A 312 -9.26 3.19 5.08
N TYR A 313 -10.53 3.32 5.42
CA TYR A 313 -10.95 3.57 6.79
C TYR A 313 -10.55 2.43 7.73
N ALA A 314 -10.67 1.18 7.26
CA ALA A 314 -10.19 0.03 8.01
C ALA A 314 -8.71 0.16 8.41
N GLU A 315 -7.85 0.65 7.50
CA GLU A 315 -6.44 0.88 7.81
C GLU A 315 -6.26 1.94 8.91
N VAL A 316 -7.00 3.05 8.86
CA VAL A 316 -6.95 4.09 9.90
C VAL A 316 -7.33 3.53 11.27
N LEU A 317 -8.35 2.69 11.34
CA LEU A 317 -8.77 2.03 12.58
C LEU A 317 -7.70 1.07 13.11
N PHE A 318 -7.07 0.27 12.23
CA PHE A 318 -5.93 -0.59 12.63
C PHE A 318 -4.73 0.22 13.11
N LEU A 319 -4.42 1.36 12.47
CA LEU A 319 -3.35 2.26 12.94
C LEU A 319 -3.64 2.80 14.34
N LYS A 320 -4.89 3.16 14.63
CA LYS A 320 -5.31 3.61 15.96
C LYS A 320 -5.26 2.47 16.98
N ALA A 321 -5.74 1.27 16.64
CA ALA A 321 -5.68 0.12 17.53
C ALA A 321 -4.23 -0.22 17.89
N GLU A 322 -3.32 -0.22 16.91
CA GLU A 322 -1.88 -0.43 17.13
C GLU A 322 -1.27 0.67 18.01
N ALA A 323 -1.61 1.94 17.78
CA ALA A 323 -1.14 3.06 18.59
C ALA A 323 -1.64 3.01 20.05
N ILE A 324 -2.83 2.47 20.30
CA ILE A 324 -3.35 2.27 21.66
C ILE A 324 -2.53 1.19 22.38
N GLU A 325 -2.29 0.04 21.75
CA GLU A 325 -1.48 -1.04 22.33
C GLU A 325 -0.01 -0.65 22.55
N MET A 326 0.48 0.35 21.80
CA MET A 326 1.81 0.95 22.00
C MET A 326 1.82 2.10 23.02
N ASP A 327 0.73 2.32 23.75
CA ASP A 327 0.57 3.44 24.71
C ASP A 327 0.76 4.84 24.07
N TRP A 328 0.56 4.99 22.76
CA TRP A 328 0.67 6.30 22.10
C TRP A 328 -0.58 7.16 22.30
N ILE A 329 -1.76 6.55 22.27
CA ILE A 329 -3.04 7.23 22.51
C ILE A 329 -3.90 6.42 23.48
N SER A 330 -4.80 7.11 24.20
CA SER A 330 -5.68 6.46 25.17
C SER A 330 -7.09 6.33 24.59
N ALA A 331 -7.47 5.09 24.27
CA ALA A 331 -8.80 4.71 23.80
C ALA A 331 -9.00 3.18 24.02
N ASP A 332 -10.11 2.63 23.53
CA ASP A 332 -10.35 1.19 23.58
C ASP A 332 -9.84 0.52 22.30
N ALA A 333 -8.73 -0.22 22.41
CA ALA A 333 -8.10 -0.91 21.29
C ALA A 333 -8.98 -2.03 20.72
N GLN A 334 -9.70 -2.76 21.56
CA GLN A 334 -10.62 -3.82 21.13
C GLN A 334 -11.73 -3.27 20.23
N THR A 335 -12.33 -2.15 20.59
CA THR A 335 -13.34 -1.49 19.76
C THR A 335 -12.76 -1.10 18.39
N HIS A 336 -11.61 -0.44 18.35
CA HIS A 336 -10.98 -0.04 17.08
C HIS A 336 -10.60 -1.25 16.21
N TYR A 337 -10.11 -2.34 16.82
CA TYR A 337 -9.80 -3.58 16.14
C TYR A 337 -11.05 -4.22 15.49
N GLN A 338 -12.15 -4.33 16.24
CA GLN A 338 -13.39 -4.90 15.73
C GLN A 338 -14.01 -4.02 14.63
N GLU A 339 -14.10 -2.71 14.84
CA GLU A 339 -14.58 -1.76 13.84
C GLU A 339 -13.72 -1.79 12.56
N ALA A 340 -12.37 -1.99 12.67
CA ALA A 340 -11.50 -2.11 11.52
C ALA A 340 -11.80 -3.36 10.67
N ILE A 341 -12.08 -4.48 11.31
CA ILE A 341 -12.48 -5.72 10.63
C ILE A 341 -13.84 -5.54 9.95
N GLU A 342 -14.81 -4.95 10.66
CA GLU A 342 -16.15 -4.66 10.13
C GLU A 342 -16.07 -3.72 8.92
N ALA A 343 -15.33 -2.63 9.03
CA ALA A 343 -15.10 -1.70 7.91
C ALA A 343 -14.44 -2.40 6.70
N SER A 344 -13.51 -3.33 6.94
CA SER A 344 -12.91 -4.14 5.88
C SER A 344 -13.93 -5.09 5.23
N PHE A 345 -14.83 -5.70 5.99
CA PHE A 345 -15.91 -6.51 5.42
C PHE A 345 -16.88 -5.67 4.58
N GLU A 346 -17.34 -4.56 5.12
CA GLU A 346 -18.28 -3.66 4.46
C GLU A 346 -17.73 -3.11 3.14
N GLN A 347 -16.42 -2.78 3.09
CA GLN A 347 -15.75 -2.35 1.86
C GLN A 347 -15.94 -3.35 0.71
N TYR A 348 -16.08 -4.62 1.02
CA TYR A 348 -16.29 -5.71 0.04
C TYR A 348 -17.74 -6.20 -0.03
N GLY A 349 -18.68 -5.47 0.58
CA GLY A 349 -20.10 -5.83 0.60
C GLY A 349 -20.38 -7.10 1.42
N LYS A 350 -19.56 -7.36 2.45
CA LYS A 350 -19.73 -8.46 3.39
C LYS A 350 -20.13 -7.93 4.75
N SER A 351 -20.81 -8.76 5.52
CA SER A 351 -21.11 -8.51 6.93
C SER A 351 -20.30 -9.45 7.80
N THR A 352 -20.06 -9.05 9.04
CA THR A 352 -19.38 -9.87 10.04
C THR A 352 -20.17 -11.15 10.32
N PRO A 353 -19.58 -12.35 10.15
CA PRO A 353 -20.25 -13.60 10.47
C PRO A 353 -20.60 -13.70 11.96
N PRO A 354 -21.72 -14.35 12.33
CA PRO A 354 -22.04 -14.60 13.72
C PRO A 354 -20.89 -15.35 14.43
N GLY A 355 -20.46 -14.84 15.57
CA GLY A 355 -19.39 -15.46 16.36
C GLY A 355 -17.96 -15.20 15.85
N TYR A 356 -17.78 -14.40 14.80
CA TYR A 356 -16.45 -14.12 14.21
C TYR A 356 -15.42 -13.62 15.24
N PHE A 357 -15.81 -12.70 16.12
CA PHE A 357 -14.95 -12.15 17.18
C PHE A 357 -14.72 -13.08 18.38
N GLY A 358 -15.34 -14.26 18.41
CA GLY A 358 -15.12 -15.28 19.44
C GLY A 358 -14.17 -16.40 19.01
N GLN A 359 -13.63 -16.35 17.78
CA GLN A 359 -12.79 -17.41 17.24
C GLN A 359 -11.34 -17.30 17.73
N GLU A 360 -10.64 -18.43 17.77
CA GLU A 360 -9.20 -18.46 18.00
C GLU A 360 -8.46 -17.65 16.92
N GLY A 361 -7.51 -16.81 17.31
CA GLY A 361 -6.78 -15.91 16.42
C GLY A 361 -7.54 -14.66 15.98
N VAL A 362 -8.82 -14.50 16.35
CA VAL A 362 -9.63 -13.30 16.09
C VAL A 362 -10.11 -12.65 17.39
N SER A 363 -10.44 -13.46 18.42
CA SER A 363 -10.86 -12.96 19.73
C SER A 363 -9.79 -12.06 20.35
N TYR A 364 -10.14 -10.82 20.67
CA TYR A 364 -9.18 -9.83 21.16
C TYR A 364 -8.61 -10.18 22.54
N PRO A 365 -7.29 -10.29 22.71
CA PRO A 365 -6.65 -10.63 23.97
C PRO A 365 -6.49 -9.39 24.88
N THR A 366 -7.41 -9.17 25.79
CA THR A 366 -7.49 -7.96 26.64
C THR A 366 -6.37 -7.83 27.68
N SER A 367 -5.55 -8.85 27.89
CA SER A 367 -4.50 -8.89 28.92
C SER A 367 -3.10 -9.16 28.37
N ASP A 368 -2.97 -9.21 27.04
CA ASP A 368 -1.71 -9.51 26.36
C ASP A 368 -1.54 -8.59 25.16
N SER A 369 -0.83 -7.48 25.34
CA SER A 369 -0.60 -6.48 24.30
C SER A 369 0.25 -7.00 23.13
N GLU A 370 1.15 -7.94 23.35
CA GLU A 370 1.97 -8.55 22.30
C GLU A 370 1.07 -9.38 21.36
N GLN A 371 0.23 -10.24 21.94
CA GLN A 371 -0.75 -11.01 21.17
C GLN A 371 -1.79 -10.10 20.51
N ALA A 372 -2.20 -9.00 21.15
CA ALA A 372 -3.11 -8.01 20.56
C ALA A 372 -2.49 -7.35 19.33
N LEU A 373 -1.24 -6.93 19.41
CA LEU A 373 -0.48 -6.37 18.29
C LEU A 373 -0.34 -7.37 17.13
N GLU A 374 -0.06 -8.64 17.43
CA GLU A 374 -0.01 -9.70 16.41
C GLU A 374 -1.36 -9.84 15.67
N GLN A 375 -2.47 -9.88 16.41
CA GLN A 375 -3.81 -9.99 15.81
C GLN A 375 -4.19 -8.74 15.01
N ILE A 376 -3.95 -7.53 15.53
CA ILE A 376 -4.17 -6.27 14.82
C ILE A 376 -3.39 -6.27 13.50
N ARG A 377 -2.12 -6.63 13.52
CA ARG A 377 -1.23 -6.64 12.35
C ARG A 377 -1.63 -7.71 11.34
N THR A 378 -2.05 -8.89 11.80
CA THR A 378 -2.58 -9.97 10.93
C THR A 378 -3.87 -9.55 10.24
N GLN A 379 -4.84 -8.99 10.95
CA GLN A 379 -6.08 -8.51 10.34
C GLN A 379 -5.84 -7.30 9.41
N LYS A 380 -4.90 -6.42 9.75
CA LYS A 380 -4.46 -5.33 8.88
C LYS A 380 -3.81 -5.87 7.60
N TRP A 381 -2.98 -6.92 7.67
CA TRP A 381 -2.45 -7.60 6.50
C TRP A 381 -3.57 -8.08 5.58
N ILE A 382 -4.60 -8.76 6.09
CA ILE A 382 -5.75 -9.20 5.28
C ILE A 382 -6.45 -7.99 4.62
N ALA A 383 -6.65 -6.90 5.36
CA ALA A 383 -7.33 -5.69 4.86
C ALA A 383 -6.54 -4.96 3.76
N LEU A 384 -5.21 -5.09 3.75
CA LEU A 384 -4.31 -4.46 2.76
C LEU A 384 -4.19 -5.24 1.44
N PHE A 385 -4.98 -6.30 1.24
CA PHE A 385 -5.02 -7.03 -0.04
C PHE A 385 -5.27 -6.08 -1.21
N TYR A 386 -4.41 -6.10 -2.22
CA TYR A 386 -4.44 -5.23 -3.39
C TYR A 386 -4.25 -3.72 -3.12
N THR A 387 -3.69 -3.34 -1.98
CA THR A 387 -3.38 -1.94 -1.65
C THR A 387 -1.90 -1.63 -1.96
N GLY A 388 -1.53 -1.66 -3.23
CA GLY A 388 -0.15 -1.38 -3.67
C GLY A 388 0.88 -2.32 -3.02
N LEU A 389 1.91 -1.72 -2.42
CA LEU A 389 2.93 -2.40 -1.62
C LEU A 389 2.72 -2.17 -0.11
N GLU A 390 1.58 -1.59 0.33
CA GLU A 390 1.38 -1.18 1.71
C GLU A 390 1.49 -2.35 2.71
N GLY A 391 0.99 -3.54 2.34
CA GLY A 391 1.17 -4.75 3.11
C GLY A 391 2.66 -5.05 3.33
N TRP A 392 3.47 -5.03 2.26
CA TRP A 392 4.92 -5.29 2.34
C TRP A 392 5.65 -4.23 3.15
N PHE A 393 5.30 -2.96 2.98
CA PHE A 393 5.86 -1.88 3.77
C PHE A 393 5.54 -2.02 5.26
N ASN A 394 4.32 -2.44 5.61
CA ASN A 394 3.94 -2.69 6.99
C ASN A 394 4.63 -3.93 7.56
N TRP A 395 4.70 -5.02 6.79
CA TRP A 395 5.33 -6.26 7.20
C TRP A 395 6.82 -6.07 7.53
N ARG A 396 7.57 -5.33 6.73
CA ARG A 396 9.00 -5.06 6.99
C ARG A 396 9.26 -4.38 8.35
N ARG A 397 8.30 -3.60 8.86
CA ARG A 397 8.40 -2.99 10.19
C ARG A 397 8.00 -3.96 11.30
N THR A 398 7.07 -4.86 11.06
CA THR A 398 6.39 -5.63 12.11
C THR A 398 6.75 -7.11 12.15
N GLY A 399 7.21 -7.67 11.04
CA GLY A 399 7.37 -9.12 10.87
C GLY A 399 6.05 -9.90 10.83
N ILE A 400 4.88 -9.23 10.89
CA ILE A 400 3.57 -9.89 11.01
C ILE A 400 2.73 -9.69 9.74
N PRO A 401 2.09 -10.77 9.24
CA PRO A 401 2.10 -12.13 9.76
C PRO A 401 3.47 -12.79 9.62
N ASP A 402 3.74 -13.78 10.46
CA ASP A 402 4.93 -14.62 10.31
C ASP A 402 4.78 -15.46 9.03
N ILE A 403 5.60 -15.15 8.03
CA ILE A 403 5.59 -15.81 6.72
C ILE A 403 6.98 -16.36 6.40
N ASP A 404 7.01 -17.62 5.98
CA ASP A 404 8.23 -18.23 5.48
C ASP A 404 8.65 -17.64 4.12
N PRO A 405 9.95 -17.58 3.81
CA PRO A 405 10.40 -17.30 2.45
C PRO A 405 9.77 -18.26 1.44
N SER A 406 9.60 -17.84 0.19
CA SER A 406 9.05 -18.70 -0.85
C SER A 406 9.91 -19.96 -1.08
N VAL A 407 9.25 -21.09 -1.34
CA VAL A 407 9.81 -22.47 -1.21
C VAL A 407 11.10 -22.71 -1.99
N ASP A 408 11.11 -22.38 -3.30
CA ASP A 408 12.28 -22.57 -4.19
C ASP A 408 12.88 -21.21 -4.55
N ASN A 409 12.99 -20.28 -3.58
CA ASN A 409 13.50 -18.93 -3.85
C ASN A 409 14.98 -18.95 -4.29
N VAL A 410 15.39 -17.87 -4.94
CA VAL A 410 16.76 -17.69 -5.43
C VAL A 410 17.48 -16.55 -4.69
N ASN A 411 17.02 -16.21 -3.48
CA ASN A 411 17.48 -15.11 -2.66
C ASN A 411 18.04 -15.58 -1.30
N ALA A 412 18.64 -16.77 -1.26
CA ALA A 412 19.27 -17.33 -0.06
C ALA A 412 18.35 -17.41 1.19
N ASP A 413 17.08 -17.75 0.96
CA ASP A 413 16.02 -17.85 1.98
C ASP A 413 15.71 -16.55 2.72
N GLU A 414 15.97 -15.41 2.09
CA GLU A 414 15.62 -14.08 2.61
C GLU A 414 14.46 -13.47 1.82
N ILE A 415 13.48 -12.90 2.52
CA ILE A 415 12.40 -12.12 1.89
C ILE A 415 12.95 -10.73 1.53
N PRO A 416 12.82 -10.27 0.26
CA PRO A 416 13.34 -8.96 -0.14
C PRO A 416 12.81 -7.81 0.69
N VAL A 417 13.68 -6.87 1.05
CA VAL A 417 13.33 -5.70 1.88
C VAL A 417 13.33 -4.39 1.11
N ARG A 418 13.82 -4.35 -0.14
CA ARG A 418 13.81 -3.14 -0.99
C ARG A 418 13.83 -3.48 -2.48
N PHE A 419 13.51 -2.49 -3.31
CA PHE A 419 13.81 -2.54 -4.75
C PHE A 419 15.23 -2.05 -5.03
N ARG A 420 15.83 -2.57 -6.10
CA ARG A 420 17.08 -2.01 -6.62
C ARG A 420 16.82 -0.74 -7.40
N TYR A 421 17.72 0.23 -7.29
CA TYR A 421 17.73 1.37 -8.19
C TYR A 421 17.83 0.92 -9.65
N PRO A 422 17.16 1.59 -10.58
CA PRO A 422 17.25 1.26 -12.01
C PRO A 422 18.68 1.37 -12.54
N GLU A 423 19.02 0.56 -13.53
CA GLU A 423 20.32 0.61 -14.22
C GLU A 423 20.57 1.98 -14.91
N SER A 424 19.49 2.68 -15.31
CA SER A 424 19.56 4.03 -15.85
C SER A 424 20.20 5.03 -14.90
N GLU A 425 19.97 4.91 -13.60
CA GLU A 425 20.56 5.81 -12.59
C GLU A 425 22.08 5.65 -12.53
N GLN A 426 22.57 4.43 -12.64
CA GLN A 426 24.00 4.16 -12.68
C GLN A 426 24.71 4.82 -13.87
N SER A 427 24.01 5.02 -14.99
CA SER A 427 24.58 5.59 -16.21
C SER A 427 24.29 7.08 -16.38
N LEU A 428 23.10 7.55 -15.97
CA LEU A 428 22.66 8.94 -16.21
C LEU A 428 22.88 9.86 -15.01
N ASN A 429 23.03 9.30 -13.78
CA ASN A 429 23.20 10.07 -12.55
C ASN A 429 24.28 9.43 -11.65
N ALA A 430 25.40 9.01 -12.24
CA ALA A 430 26.40 8.12 -11.65
C ALA A 430 26.95 8.60 -10.30
N ASP A 431 27.30 9.88 -10.18
CA ASP A 431 27.92 10.42 -8.96
C ASP A 431 26.93 10.43 -7.76
N ASN A 432 25.70 10.87 -8.01
CA ASN A 432 24.67 10.91 -6.96
C ASN A 432 24.16 9.51 -6.62
N TYR A 433 24.07 8.63 -7.61
CA TYR A 433 23.79 7.21 -7.40
C TYR A 433 24.86 6.57 -6.49
N GLN A 434 26.15 6.77 -6.78
CA GLN A 434 27.23 6.25 -5.96
C GLN A 434 27.19 6.82 -4.53
N ALA A 435 26.94 8.12 -4.38
CA ALA A 435 26.80 8.76 -3.09
C ALA A 435 25.63 8.18 -2.26
N ALA A 436 24.53 7.77 -2.91
CA ALA A 436 23.43 7.08 -2.24
C ALA A 436 23.85 5.67 -1.79
N LEU A 437 24.57 4.91 -2.60
CA LEU A 437 25.09 3.59 -2.22
C LEU A 437 26.11 3.65 -1.07
N ASP A 438 26.97 4.68 -1.06
CA ASP A 438 27.97 4.87 0.01
C ASP A 438 27.30 5.10 1.39
N ARG A 439 26.08 5.66 1.39
CA ARG A 439 25.29 5.88 2.62
C ARG A 439 24.44 4.68 3.02
N GLN A 440 23.77 4.06 2.04
CA GLN A 440 22.69 3.09 2.26
C GLN A 440 23.15 1.63 2.06
N GLY A 441 24.36 1.44 1.51
CA GLY A 441 24.88 0.12 1.19
C GLY A 441 24.62 -0.32 -0.26
N PRO A 442 24.95 -1.56 -0.62
CA PRO A 442 24.91 -2.08 -2.00
C PRO A 442 23.51 -1.99 -2.62
N ASN A 443 23.42 -1.86 -3.95
CA ASN A 443 22.15 -1.92 -4.69
C ASN A 443 21.60 -3.37 -4.75
N SER A 444 21.21 -3.91 -3.59
CA SER A 444 20.68 -5.26 -3.40
C SER A 444 19.25 -5.22 -2.88
N ILE A 445 18.47 -6.25 -3.15
CA ILE A 445 17.11 -6.41 -2.62
C ILE A 445 17.08 -6.73 -1.13
N ASN A 446 18.22 -7.10 -0.54
CA ASN A 446 18.39 -7.46 0.88
C ASN A 446 19.12 -6.37 1.68
N THR A 447 19.51 -5.26 1.05
CA THR A 447 20.11 -4.13 1.77
C THR A 447 19.02 -3.40 2.55
N GLU A 448 19.14 -3.36 3.86
CA GLU A 448 18.27 -2.56 4.72
C GLU A 448 18.46 -1.06 4.40
N MET A 449 17.39 -0.33 4.54
CA MET A 449 17.37 1.11 4.37
C MET A 449 17.17 1.76 5.74
N TRP A 450 17.50 3.04 5.88
CA TRP A 450 17.39 3.75 7.16
C TRP A 450 16.10 3.47 7.94
N LEU A 451 14.97 3.32 7.25
CA LEU A 451 13.67 3.04 7.89
C LEU A 451 13.64 1.67 8.59
N LEU A 452 14.48 0.71 8.21
CA LEU A 452 14.50 -0.66 8.73
C LEU A 452 15.67 -0.92 9.67
N GLU A 453 16.72 -0.06 9.67
CA GLU A 453 17.83 -0.09 10.63
C GLU A 453 17.33 0.27 12.04
#